data_2128e12c7ae2365410f08adf53e3883b
#
_entry.id   2128e12c7ae2365410f08adf53e3883b
#
_cell.length_a   1.000
_cell.length_b   1.000
_cell.length_c   1.000
_cell.angle_alpha   90.00
_cell.angle_beta   90.00
_cell.angle_gamma   90.00
#
_symmetry.space_group_name_H-M   'P 1'
#
loop_
_entity.id
_entity.type
_entity.pdbx_description
1 polymer ?
#
loop_
_entity_poly.entity_id
_entity_poly.type
_entity_poly.pdbx_seq_one_letter_code
_entity_poly.pdbx_strand_id
1 'polypeptide(L)'
;MDRKELEIILREGEGYKIEFKEGISGLEKELAAFANASGGKVFLGVADDGKITRIKTTHGLKSQIQDIANNCRPRINITLEEIDSVLIINIREGEDKPYECSSGFYKRIGPNSQKMTRNEILEFFKSEGKIRFDELTEPKFSYPKDFDKDGFRRFLQLAEISQIGDIERLLIGLGVAEKQEGRLYFNNAGILFFGKNPQRFIPWSVFTVALFKDDAGVDIIDRKEIE
;
A
#
# COMPACT_ATOMS: atom_id res chain seq x y z
N MET A 1 -30.47 6.48 -2.42
CA MET A 1 -30.55 7.97 -2.26
C MET A 1 -31.91 8.42 -2.75
N ASP A 2 -32.54 9.43 -2.11
CA ASP A 2 -33.74 10.03 -2.60
C ASP A 2 -33.48 11.40 -3.29
N ARG A 3 -34.55 11.99 -3.92
CA ARG A 3 -34.41 13.26 -4.65
C ARG A 3 -34.05 14.45 -3.74
N LYS A 4 -34.51 14.46 -2.49
CA LYS A 4 -34.22 15.54 -1.55
C LYS A 4 -32.73 15.50 -1.12
N GLU A 5 -32.21 14.30 -0.91
CA GLU A 5 -30.79 14.09 -0.62
C GLU A 5 -29.92 14.55 -1.80
N LEU A 6 -30.32 14.24 -3.03
CA LEU A 6 -29.61 14.72 -4.24
C LEU A 6 -29.61 16.26 -4.31
N GLU A 7 -30.73 16.92 -4.10
CA GLU A 7 -30.85 18.39 -4.12
C GLU A 7 -29.97 19.07 -3.06
N ILE A 8 -29.82 18.45 -1.87
CA ILE A 8 -28.91 18.93 -0.82
C ILE A 8 -27.45 18.82 -1.28
N ILE A 9 -27.05 17.66 -1.81
CA ILE A 9 -25.68 17.42 -2.29
C ILE A 9 -25.31 18.37 -3.43
N LEU A 10 -26.19 18.57 -4.39
CA LEU A 10 -25.98 19.50 -5.50
C LEU A 10 -25.80 20.95 -5.03
N ARG A 11 -26.42 21.35 -3.94
CA ARG A 11 -26.28 22.68 -3.33
C ARG A 11 -25.02 22.80 -2.47
N GLU A 12 -24.61 21.73 -1.77
CA GLU A 12 -23.40 21.72 -0.95
C GLU A 12 -22.12 21.64 -1.80
N GLY A 13 -22.21 21.03 -2.98
CA GLY A 13 -21.11 20.95 -3.92
C GLY A 13 -20.18 19.75 -3.68
N GLU A 14 -19.06 19.77 -4.40
CA GLU A 14 -18.02 18.76 -4.30
C GLU A 14 -17.32 18.77 -2.94
N GLY A 15 -16.82 17.60 -2.54
CA GLY A 15 -16.13 17.42 -1.26
C GLY A 15 -15.24 16.19 -1.24
N TYR A 16 -14.74 15.83 -0.09
CA TYR A 16 -13.84 14.70 0.06
C TYR A 16 -14.43 13.38 -0.46
N LYS A 17 -15.76 13.20 -0.35
CA LYS A 17 -16.49 11.98 -0.76
C LYS A 17 -17.42 12.18 -1.94
N ILE A 18 -17.46 13.36 -2.54
CA ILE A 18 -18.38 13.73 -3.59
C ILE A 18 -17.62 14.39 -4.73
N GLU A 19 -17.91 13.94 -5.94
CA GLU A 19 -17.37 14.48 -7.19
C GLU A 19 -18.46 14.63 -8.22
N PHE A 20 -18.48 15.75 -8.98
CA PHE A 20 -19.39 16.00 -10.06
C PHE A 20 -18.68 15.83 -11.41
N LYS A 21 -19.35 15.25 -12.38
CA LYS A 21 -18.81 15.12 -13.74
C LYS A 21 -19.94 15.18 -14.77
N GLU A 22 -19.71 15.94 -15.82
CA GLU A 22 -20.65 15.98 -16.95
C GLU A 22 -20.62 14.71 -17.80
N GLY A 23 -19.48 14.00 -17.83
CA GLY A 23 -19.28 12.80 -18.62
C GLY A 23 -18.18 11.90 -18.04
N ILE A 24 -17.85 10.82 -18.76
CA ILE A 24 -16.90 9.78 -18.28
C ILE A 24 -15.42 10.12 -18.48
N SER A 25 -15.09 11.30 -19.01
CA SER A 25 -13.69 11.70 -19.23
C SER A 25 -12.95 11.81 -17.89
N GLY A 26 -11.83 11.10 -17.75
CA GLY A 26 -11.03 11.08 -16.53
C GLY A 26 -11.67 10.34 -15.33
N LEU A 27 -12.77 9.61 -15.56
CA LEU A 27 -13.47 8.88 -14.51
C LEU A 27 -12.57 7.86 -13.81
N GLU A 28 -11.64 7.25 -14.53
CA GLU A 28 -10.68 6.30 -14.00
C GLU A 28 -9.83 6.85 -12.83
N LYS A 29 -9.54 8.18 -12.87
CA LYS A 29 -8.76 8.87 -11.83
C LYS A 29 -9.58 9.00 -10.55
N GLU A 30 -10.85 9.37 -10.70
CA GLU A 30 -11.78 9.51 -9.57
C GLU A 30 -12.02 8.16 -8.90
N LEU A 31 -12.28 7.11 -9.71
CA LEU A 31 -12.48 5.76 -9.18
C LEU A 31 -11.25 5.29 -8.38
N ALA A 32 -10.04 5.46 -8.92
CA ALA A 32 -8.81 5.09 -8.24
C ALA A 32 -8.59 5.93 -6.97
N ALA A 33 -8.81 7.25 -7.04
CA ALA A 33 -8.63 8.14 -5.90
C ALA A 33 -9.60 7.82 -4.75
N PHE A 34 -10.87 7.54 -5.05
CA PHE A 34 -11.86 7.15 -4.04
C PHE A 34 -11.57 5.76 -3.45
N ALA A 35 -11.17 4.79 -4.27
CA ALA A 35 -10.79 3.46 -3.79
C ALA A 35 -9.55 3.52 -2.87
N ASN A 36 -8.59 4.38 -3.18
CA ASN A 36 -7.41 4.64 -2.35
C ASN A 36 -7.69 5.43 -1.06
N ALA A 37 -8.83 6.09 -1.00
CA ALA A 37 -9.28 6.83 0.19
C ALA A 37 -10.34 6.02 0.96
N SER A 38 -11.35 6.67 1.49
CA SER A 38 -12.44 6.06 2.27
C SER A 38 -13.71 5.83 1.42
N GLY A 39 -13.55 5.61 0.11
CA GLY A 39 -14.66 5.54 -0.83
C GLY A 39 -15.30 6.89 -1.11
N GLY A 40 -16.37 6.89 -1.91
CA GLY A 40 -17.10 8.11 -2.28
C GLY A 40 -18.11 7.87 -3.38
N LYS A 41 -18.60 8.97 -3.95
CA LYS A 41 -19.61 8.95 -5.01
C LYS A 41 -19.23 9.94 -6.11
N VAL A 42 -19.38 9.49 -7.36
CA VAL A 42 -19.32 10.36 -8.53
C VAL A 42 -20.73 10.54 -9.08
N PHE A 43 -21.16 11.79 -9.24
CA PHE A 43 -22.44 12.18 -9.81
C PHE A 43 -22.23 12.56 -11.27
N LEU A 44 -22.59 11.66 -12.17
CA LEU A 44 -22.41 11.82 -13.60
C LEU A 44 -23.66 12.51 -14.22
N GLY A 45 -23.45 13.50 -15.06
CA GLY A 45 -24.47 14.39 -15.60
C GLY A 45 -24.69 15.64 -14.74
N VAL A 46 -23.67 16.02 -13.97
CA VAL A 46 -23.67 17.23 -13.14
C VAL A 46 -22.42 18.04 -13.47
N ALA A 47 -22.60 19.35 -13.66
CA ALA A 47 -21.48 20.30 -13.82
C ALA A 47 -20.91 20.71 -12.45
N ASP A 48 -19.70 21.28 -12.43
CA ASP A 48 -18.98 21.69 -11.23
C ASP A 48 -19.77 22.70 -10.35
N ASP A 49 -20.69 23.47 -10.97
CA ASP A 49 -21.57 24.40 -10.25
C ASP A 49 -22.84 23.74 -9.68
N GLY A 50 -22.93 22.41 -9.74
CA GLY A 50 -24.06 21.63 -9.24
C GLY A 50 -25.26 21.58 -10.18
N LYS A 51 -25.19 22.16 -11.39
CA LYS A 51 -26.30 22.11 -12.36
C LYS A 51 -26.34 20.74 -13.06
N ILE A 52 -27.55 20.17 -13.16
CA ILE A 52 -27.79 18.94 -13.89
C ILE A 52 -27.70 19.20 -15.40
N THR A 53 -26.71 18.58 -16.05
CA THR A 53 -26.48 18.66 -17.50
C THR A 53 -27.22 17.59 -18.31
N ARG A 54 -27.90 16.67 -17.60
CA ARG A 54 -28.72 15.57 -18.14
C ARG A 54 -27.92 14.60 -19.01
N ILE A 55 -27.37 13.59 -18.38
CA ILE A 55 -26.76 12.47 -19.11
C ILE A 55 -27.81 11.45 -19.54
N LYS A 56 -27.72 10.96 -20.79
CA LYS A 56 -28.56 9.85 -21.23
C LYS A 56 -27.97 8.53 -20.72
N THR A 57 -28.57 7.98 -19.68
CA THR A 57 -28.17 6.69 -19.13
C THR A 57 -28.60 5.57 -20.07
N THR A 58 -27.61 4.95 -20.74
CA THR A 58 -27.81 3.80 -21.63
C THR A 58 -27.09 2.57 -21.08
N HIS A 59 -27.47 1.38 -21.55
CA HIS A 59 -26.71 0.16 -21.23
C HIS A 59 -25.24 0.27 -21.67
N GLY A 60 -24.99 0.90 -22.84
CA GLY A 60 -23.63 1.15 -23.32
C GLY A 60 -22.81 2.03 -22.39
N LEU A 61 -23.40 3.11 -21.83
CA LEU A 61 -22.72 3.96 -20.86
C LEU A 61 -22.40 3.19 -19.56
N LYS A 62 -23.36 2.42 -19.03
CA LYS A 62 -23.16 1.60 -17.83
C LYS A 62 -22.05 0.57 -18.05
N SER A 63 -22.00 -0.07 -19.24
CA SER A 63 -20.94 -1.00 -19.62
C SER A 63 -19.58 -0.30 -19.67
N GLN A 64 -19.46 0.87 -20.30
CA GLN A 64 -18.22 1.64 -20.36
C GLN A 64 -17.70 2.01 -18.95
N ILE A 65 -18.59 2.43 -18.05
CA ILE A 65 -18.22 2.74 -16.66
C ILE A 65 -17.69 1.50 -15.94
N GLN A 66 -18.36 0.36 -16.14
CA GLN A 66 -17.91 -0.92 -15.56
C GLN A 66 -16.55 -1.35 -16.11
N ASP A 67 -16.32 -1.14 -17.42
CA ASP A 67 -15.05 -1.45 -18.06
C ASP A 67 -13.91 -0.56 -17.53
N ILE A 68 -14.19 0.73 -17.29
CA ILE A 68 -13.22 1.64 -16.65
C ILE A 68 -12.84 1.13 -15.27
N ALA A 69 -13.81 0.73 -14.45
CA ALA A 69 -13.55 0.19 -13.10
C ALA A 69 -12.79 -1.15 -13.14
N ASN A 70 -13.11 -2.03 -14.09
CA ASN A 70 -12.47 -3.32 -14.28
C ASN A 70 -11.01 -3.20 -14.80
N ASN A 71 -10.69 -2.12 -15.51
CA ASN A 71 -9.35 -1.84 -16.02
C ASN A 71 -8.41 -1.21 -14.98
N CYS A 72 -8.92 -0.82 -13.81
CA CYS A 72 -8.07 -0.46 -12.67
C CYS A 72 -7.40 -1.69 -12.07
N ARG A 73 -6.27 -1.48 -11.39
CA ARG A 73 -5.47 -2.54 -10.76
C ARG A 73 -5.20 -2.23 -9.29
N PRO A 74 -5.69 -3.01 -8.34
CA PRO A 74 -6.71 -4.06 -8.51
C PRO A 74 -8.00 -3.52 -9.11
N ARG A 75 -8.88 -4.43 -9.56
CA ARG A 75 -10.21 -4.08 -10.09
C ARG A 75 -11.05 -3.39 -9.01
N ILE A 76 -11.72 -2.29 -9.37
CA ILE A 76 -12.54 -1.51 -8.44
C ILE A 76 -14.00 -1.98 -8.52
N ASN A 77 -14.57 -2.34 -7.38
CA ASN A 77 -15.98 -2.69 -7.29
C ASN A 77 -16.83 -1.42 -7.14
N ILE A 78 -17.74 -1.22 -8.07
CA ILE A 78 -18.65 -0.09 -8.10
C ILE A 78 -20.10 -0.55 -8.12
N THR A 79 -21.01 0.29 -7.63
CA THR A 79 -22.45 0.14 -7.87
C THR A 79 -23.02 1.40 -8.50
N LEU A 80 -24.00 1.21 -9.39
CA LEU A 80 -24.63 2.28 -10.14
C LEU A 80 -26.07 2.50 -9.66
N GLU A 81 -26.42 3.74 -9.41
CA GLU A 81 -27.76 4.17 -9.03
C GLU A 81 -28.18 5.34 -9.91
N GLU A 82 -29.42 5.40 -10.32
CA GLU A 82 -29.95 6.45 -11.23
C GLU A 82 -31.07 7.20 -10.52
N ILE A 83 -30.94 8.52 -10.48
CA ILE A 83 -31.98 9.41 -9.95
C ILE A 83 -32.19 10.54 -10.94
N ASP A 84 -33.43 10.68 -11.43
CA ASP A 84 -33.81 11.63 -12.49
C ASP A 84 -32.89 11.46 -13.72
N SER A 85 -32.03 12.44 -14.01
CA SER A 85 -31.09 12.42 -15.14
C SER A 85 -29.62 12.40 -14.66
N VAL A 86 -29.37 11.95 -13.42
CA VAL A 86 -28.04 11.81 -12.83
C VAL A 86 -27.75 10.34 -12.58
N LEU A 87 -26.60 9.89 -13.05
CA LEU A 87 -26.09 8.54 -12.75
C LEU A 87 -25.05 8.63 -11.64
N ILE A 88 -25.34 7.99 -10.51
CA ILE A 88 -24.50 7.98 -9.33
C ILE A 88 -23.64 6.71 -9.35
N ILE A 89 -22.33 6.88 -9.31
CA ILE A 89 -21.36 5.81 -9.21
C ILE A 89 -20.90 5.76 -7.75
N ASN A 90 -21.27 4.71 -7.03
CA ASN A 90 -20.81 4.50 -5.66
C ASN A 90 -19.53 3.67 -5.66
N ILE A 91 -18.48 4.18 -5.06
CA ILE A 91 -17.18 3.55 -4.91
C ILE A 91 -16.95 3.25 -3.43
N ARG A 92 -16.70 1.99 -3.11
CA ARG A 92 -16.29 1.61 -1.75
C ARG A 92 -14.81 1.87 -1.55
N GLU A 93 -14.41 2.04 -0.30
CA GLU A 93 -13.00 1.98 0.09
C GLU A 93 -12.40 0.66 -0.37
N GLY A 94 -11.24 0.71 -0.99
CA GLY A 94 -10.55 -0.47 -1.48
C GLY A 94 -9.88 -1.25 -0.35
N GLU A 95 -9.99 -2.58 -0.38
CA GLU A 95 -9.37 -3.49 0.60
C GLU A 95 -7.92 -3.83 0.23
N ASP A 96 -7.57 -3.76 -1.05
CA ASP A 96 -6.26 -4.15 -1.58
C ASP A 96 -5.50 -2.94 -2.18
N LYS A 97 -5.40 -1.86 -1.38
CA LYS A 97 -4.66 -0.65 -1.76
C LYS A 97 -3.16 -0.92 -1.95
N PRO A 98 -2.48 -0.12 -2.81
CA PRO A 98 -3.00 0.97 -3.60
C PRO A 98 -3.60 0.54 -4.94
N TYR A 99 -4.64 1.25 -5.38
CA TYR A 99 -5.30 1.08 -6.68
C TYR A 99 -4.67 2.00 -7.72
N GLU A 100 -4.43 1.45 -8.90
CA GLU A 100 -3.87 2.14 -10.06
C GLU A 100 -4.90 2.19 -11.19
N CYS A 101 -5.01 3.32 -11.90
CA CYS A 101 -5.70 3.41 -13.18
C CYS A 101 -4.71 3.54 -14.35
N SER A 102 -5.19 3.60 -15.58
CA SER A 102 -4.35 3.72 -16.79
C SER A 102 -3.40 4.93 -16.78
N SER A 103 -3.75 6.00 -16.05
CA SER A 103 -2.94 7.22 -15.90
C SER A 103 -2.08 7.26 -14.63
N GLY A 104 -2.09 6.18 -13.82
CA GLY A 104 -1.27 6.00 -12.62
C GLY A 104 -2.08 6.00 -11.32
N PHE A 105 -1.39 6.29 -10.21
CA PHE A 105 -1.97 6.30 -8.86
C PHE A 105 -2.51 7.68 -8.50
N TYR A 106 -3.72 7.71 -7.94
CA TYR A 106 -4.39 8.93 -7.48
C TYR A 106 -4.90 8.79 -6.06
N LYS A 107 -4.92 9.90 -5.32
CA LYS A 107 -5.47 9.99 -3.96
C LYS A 107 -6.38 11.22 -3.83
N ARG A 108 -7.34 11.16 -2.89
CA ARG A 108 -8.16 12.32 -2.53
C ARG A 108 -7.39 13.25 -1.60
N ILE A 109 -7.34 14.54 -1.96
CA ILE A 109 -6.83 15.61 -1.11
C ILE A 109 -7.90 16.70 -1.08
N GLY A 110 -8.66 16.75 0.02
CA GLY A 110 -9.87 17.57 0.05
C GLY A 110 -10.83 17.14 -1.06
N PRO A 111 -11.34 18.08 -1.88
CA PRO A 111 -12.26 17.78 -2.98
C PRO A 111 -11.54 17.29 -4.25
N ASN A 112 -10.21 17.25 -4.30
CA ASN A 112 -9.46 16.98 -5.52
C ASN A 112 -8.89 15.56 -5.58
N SER A 113 -8.91 14.95 -6.76
CA SER A 113 -8.16 13.72 -7.07
C SER A 113 -6.79 14.07 -7.63
N GLN A 114 -5.75 13.90 -6.81
CA GLN A 114 -4.38 14.28 -7.15
C GLN A 114 -3.53 13.07 -7.49
N LYS A 115 -2.74 13.18 -8.57
CA LYS A 115 -1.78 12.15 -8.96
C LYS A 115 -0.67 12.07 -7.92
N MET A 116 -0.36 10.86 -7.47
CA MET A 116 0.72 10.61 -6.53
C MET A 116 2.08 10.75 -7.20
N THR A 117 3.03 11.32 -6.50
CA THR A 117 4.45 11.31 -6.84
C THR A 117 5.05 9.93 -6.58
N ARG A 118 6.25 9.66 -7.16
CA ARG A 118 6.97 8.40 -6.92
C ARG A 118 7.15 8.09 -5.43
N ASN A 119 7.53 9.09 -4.64
CA ASN A 119 7.76 8.90 -3.20
C ASN A 119 6.47 8.59 -2.45
N GLU A 120 5.37 9.28 -2.77
CA GLU A 120 4.06 9.01 -2.18
C GLU A 120 3.55 7.60 -2.51
N ILE A 121 3.81 7.10 -3.72
CA ILE A 121 3.47 5.73 -4.11
C ILE A 121 4.24 4.74 -3.25
N LEU A 122 5.57 4.91 -3.08
CA LEU A 122 6.40 4.04 -2.25
C LEU A 122 5.95 4.03 -0.80
N GLU A 123 5.67 5.21 -0.23
CA GLU A 123 5.18 5.32 1.15
C GLU A 123 3.79 4.69 1.31
N PHE A 124 2.94 4.80 0.28
CA PHE A 124 1.63 4.18 0.31
C PHE A 124 1.71 2.64 0.30
N PHE A 125 2.58 2.05 -0.56
CA PHE A 125 2.83 0.61 -0.55
C PHE A 125 3.37 0.11 0.81
N LYS A 126 4.23 0.89 1.45
CA LYS A 126 4.75 0.58 2.80
C LYS A 126 3.66 0.66 3.86
N SER A 127 2.85 1.73 3.87
CA SER A 127 1.79 1.92 4.86
C SER A 127 0.69 0.85 4.76
N GLU A 128 0.43 0.34 3.56
CA GLU A 128 -0.50 -0.77 3.34
C GLU A 128 0.15 -2.16 3.58
N GLY A 129 1.39 -2.20 4.06
CA GLY A 129 2.11 -3.45 4.36
C GLY A 129 2.46 -4.30 3.13
N LYS A 130 2.43 -3.71 1.93
CA LYS A 130 2.78 -4.39 0.67
C LYS A 130 4.28 -4.49 0.45
N ILE A 131 5.06 -3.66 1.12
CA ILE A 131 6.52 -3.72 1.15
C ILE A 131 6.94 -3.94 2.59
N ARG A 132 7.49 -5.11 2.87
CA ARG A 132 8.00 -5.50 4.19
C ARG A 132 9.51 -5.49 4.14
N PHE A 133 10.11 -4.67 5.01
CA PHE A 133 11.56 -4.50 5.07
C PHE A 133 12.30 -5.83 5.33
N ASP A 134 11.76 -6.64 6.21
CA ASP A 134 12.31 -7.95 6.59
C ASP A 134 12.37 -8.95 5.43
N GLU A 135 11.45 -8.84 4.46
CA GLU A 135 11.38 -9.73 3.28
C GLU A 135 12.20 -9.24 2.09
N LEU A 136 12.71 -7.99 2.12
CA LEU A 136 13.53 -7.47 1.01
C LEU A 136 14.86 -8.20 0.92
N THR A 137 15.18 -8.70 -0.27
CA THR A 137 16.41 -9.42 -0.58
C THR A 137 17.59 -8.44 -0.73
N GLU A 138 18.76 -8.77 -0.16
CA GLU A 138 20.01 -8.01 -0.32
C GLU A 138 20.98 -8.76 -1.26
N PRO A 139 21.11 -8.33 -2.52
CA PRO A 139 21.92 -9.04 -3.52
C PRO A 139 23.42 -9.08 -3.22
N LYS A 140 23.92 -8.15 -2.40
CA LYS A 140 25.36 -8.07 -2.04
C LYS A 140 25.77 -9.07 -0.99
N PHE A 141 24.82 -9.65 -0.23
CA PHE A 141 25.10 -10.69 0.74
C PHE A 141 25.51 -11.99 0.03
N SER A 142 26.63 -12.57 0.42
CA SER A 142 27.20 -13.75 -0.24
C SER A 142 27.24 -14.94 0.71
N TYR A 143 26.43 -15.97 0.42
CA TYR A 143 26.49 -17.25 1.10
C TYR A 143 27.57 -18.15 0.46
N PRO A 144 28.39 -18.89 1.24
CA PRO A 144 28.45 -18.95 2.72
C PRO A 144 29.40 -17.91 3.35
N LYS A 145 29.99 -17.00 2.58
CA LYS A 145 31.06 -16.08 3.03
C LYS A 145 30.61 -15.18 4.18
N ASP A 146 29.48 -14.52 4.02
CA ASP A 146 28.96 -13.51 4.95
C ASP A 146 28.01 -14.11 6.02
N PHE A 147 27.74 -15.43 5.93
CA PHE A 147 26.82 -16.16 6.82
C PHE A 147 27.52 -16.63 8.11
N ASP A 148 26.91 -16.34 9.28
CA ASP A 148 27.35 -16.85 10.60
C ASP A 148 26.80 -18.24 10.86
N LYS A 149 27.57 -19.26 10.49
CA LYS A 149 27.21 -20.66 10.68
C LYS A 149 27.09 -21.06 12.15
N ASP A 150 27.87 -20.46 13.01
CA ASP A 150 27.92 -20.83 14.45
C ASP A 150 26.76 -20.15 15.19
N GLY A 151 26.42 -18.90 14.85
CA GLY A 151 25.22 -18.23 15.29
C GLY A 151 23.95 -18.98 14.87
N PHE A 152 23.91 -19.44 13.61
CA PHE A 152 22.80 -20.25 13.12
C PHE A 152 22.65 -21.59 13.87
N ARG A 153 23.75 -22.29 14.16
CA ARG A 153 23.70 -23.52 14.97
C ARG A 153 23.17 -23.28 16.37
N ARG A 154 23.61 -22.19 17.03
CA ARG A 154 23.11 -21.81 18.37
C ARG A 154 21.60 -21.51 18.31
N PHE A 155 21.15 -20.80 17.27
CA PHE A 155 19.70 -20.56 17.06
C PHE A 155 18.94 -21.88 16.96
N LEU A 156 19.38 -22.84 16.14
CA LEU A 156 18.72 -24.14 15.99
C LEU A 156 18.62 -24.88 17.32
N GLN A 157 19.67 -24.85 18.15
CA GLN A 157 19.69 -25.48 19.48
C GLN A 157 18.66 -24.80 20.42
N LEU A 158 18.63 -23.47 20.46
CA LEU A 158 17.69 -22.72 21.30
C LEU A 158 16.24 -22.86 20.86
N ALA A 159 16.02 -22.98 19.57
CA ALA A 159 14.69 -23.20 18.98
C ALA A 159 14.24 -24.66 18.99
N GLU A 160 15.06 -25.58 19.54
CA GLU A 160 14.82 -27.03 19.55
C GLU A 160 14.57 -27.64 18.15
N ILE A 161 15.15 -27.00 17.12
CA ILE A 161 15.05 -27.46 15.74
C ILE A 161 16.14 -28.48 15.47
N SER A 162 15.76 -29.71 15.18
CA SER A 162 16.69 -30.75 14.78
C SER A 162 17.32 -30.42 13.43
N GLN A 163 18.66 -30.40 13.36
CA GLN A 163 19.38 -30.23 12.10
C GLN A 163 19.35 -31.54 11.29
N ILE A 164 18.19 -31.87 10.72
CA ILE A 164 18.04 -33.00 9.83
C ILE A 164 18.06 -32.46 8.39
N GLY A 165 19.23 -32.54 7.73
CA GLY A 165 19.37 -32.22 6.33
C GLY A 165 20.24 -31.01 6.00
N ASP A 166 20.03 -30.45 4.83
CA ASP A 166 20.78 -29.35 4.26
C ASP A 166 20.44 -28.01 4.92
N ILE A 167 21.46 -27.25 5.31
CA ILE A 167 21.32 -25.90 5.89
C ILE A 167 20.53 -24.97 4.95
N GLU A 168 20.75 -25.05 3.64
CA GLU A 168 20.03 -24.23 2.67
C GLU A 168 18.51 -24.46 2.74
N ARG A 169 18.08 -25.71 2.88
CA ARG A 169 16.65 -26.04 3.02
C ARG A 169 16.05 -25.49 4.31
N LEU A 170 16.81 -25.50 5.40
CA LEU A 170 16.37 -24.92 6.67
C LEU A 170 16.23 -23.40 6.56
N LEU A 171 17.19 -22.71 5.94
CA LEU A 171 17.14 -21.26 5.73
C LEU A 171 15.94 -20.86 4.87
N ILE A 172 15.67 -21.62 3.80
CA ILE A 172 14.48 -21.41 2.95
C ILE A 172 13.20 -21.68 3.75
N GLY A 173 13.15 -22.79 4.51
CA GLY A 173 11.99 -23.15 5.33
C GLY A 173 11.67 -22.14 6.44
N LEU A 174 12.68 -21.46 6.97
CA LEU A 174 12.54 -20.36 7.92
C LEU A 174 12.12 -19.04 7.27
N GLY A 175 12.08 -18.97 5.94
CA GLY A 175 11.71 -17.75 5.23
C GLY A 175 12.77 -16.66 5.26
N VAL A 176 14.03 -16.98 5.58
CA VAL A 176 15.15 -16.01 5.69
C VAL A 176 16.04 -15.98 4.45
N ALA A 177 15.83 -16.91 3.52
CA ALA A 177 16.53 -16.95 2.24
C ALA A 177 15.63 -17.60 1.17
N GLU A 178 15.93 -17.29 -0.09
CA GLU A 178 15.31 -17.91 -1.26
C GLU A 178 16.37 -18.39 -2.25
N LYS A 179 16.04 -19.40 -3.06
CA LYS A 179 16.95 -19.93 -4.07
C LYS A 179 16.50 -19.49 -5.47
N GLN A 180 17.32 -18.70 -6.14
CA GLN A 180 17.11 -18.26 -7.52
C GLN A 180 18.31 -18.69 -8.37
N GLU A 181 18.09 -19.31 -9.50
CA GLU A 181 19.13 -19.75 -10.44
C GLU A 181 20.30 -20.53 -9.79
N GLY A 182 19.99 -21.35 -8.78
CA GLY A 182 20.99 -22.14 -8.06
C GLY A 182 21.77 -21.39 -6.96
N ARG A 183 21.58 -20.08 -6.84
CA ARG A 183 22.19 -19.22 -5.81
C ARG A 183 21.20 -18.93 -4.69
N LEU A 184 21.70 -18.87 -3.46
CA LEU A 184 20.93 -18.53 -2.27
C LEU A 184 21.01 -17.01 -2.01
N TYR A 185 19.86 -16.35 -1.96
CA TYR A 185 19.70 -14.93 -1.64
C TYR A 185 19.05 -14.79 -0.27
N PHE A 186 19.67 -13.98 0.57
CA PHE A 186 19.15 -13.68 1.91
C PHE A 186 18.31 -12.41 1.89
N ASN A 187 17.21 -12.44 2.64
CA ASN A 187 16.45 -11.24 2.93
C ASN A 187 17.02 -10.52 4.17
N ASN A 188 16.51 -9.32 4.46
CA ASN A 188 17.01 -8.53 5.58
C ASN A 188 16.86 -9.23 6.93
N ALA A 189 15.77 -9.99 7.14
CA ALA A 189 15.64 -10.82 8.35
C ALA A 189 16.79 -11.83 8.47
N GLY A 190 17.09 -12.55 7.38
CA GLY A 190 18.17 -13.53 7.35
C GLY A 190 19.55 -12.92 7.62
N ILE A 191 19.79 -11.70 7.12
CA ILE A 191 21.04 -10.96 7.36
C ILE A 191 21.13 -10.48 8.80
N LEU A 192 20.04 -9.94 9.36
CA LEU A 192 20.02 -9.46 10.75
C LEU A 192 20.24 -10.58 11.76
N PHE A 193 19.66 -11.76 11.53
CA PHE A 193 19.79 -12.89 12.45
C PHE A 193 21.06 -13.73 12.24
N PHE A 194 21.51 -13.86 11.00
CA PHE A 194 22.52 -14.84 10.63
C PHE A 194 23.67 -14.26 9.79
N GLY A 195 23.79 -12.96 9.66
CA GLY A 195 24.94 -12.30 9.04
C GLY A 195 26.08 -12.17 10.04
N LYS A 196 27.35 -12.41 9.62
CA LYS A 196 28.55 -12.17 10.44
C LYS A 196 28.72 -10.70 10.80
N ASN A 197 28.30 -9.82 9.92
CA ASN A 197 28.39 -8.37 10.08
C ASN A 197 27.18 -7.74 9.38
N PRO A 198 26.00 -7.74 10.01
CA PRO A 198 24.77 -7.22 9.40
C PRO A 198 24.87 -5.72 9.09
N GLN A 199 25.61 -4.92 9.85
CA GLN A 199 25.79 -3.48 9.67
C GLN A 199 26.45 -3.13 8.32
N ARG A 200 27.20 -4.05 7.74
CA ARG A 200 27.77 -3.89 6.40
C ARG A 200 26.69 -3.78 5.31
N PHE A 201 25.56 -4.41 5.52
CA PHE A 201 24.42 -4.47 4.58
C PHE A 201 23.28 -3.57 5.02
N ILE A 202 23.08 -3.47 6.32
CA ILE A 202 22.04 -2.69 6.99
C ILE A 202 22.72 -1.78 8.03
N PRO A 203 23.27 -0.62 7.62
CA PRO A 203 24.13 0.20 8.47
C PRO A 203 23.49 0.69 9.78
N TRP A 204 22.16 0.79 9.82
CA TRP A 204 21.40 1.22 11.01
C TRP A 204 20.91 0.07 11.89
N SER A 205 21.35 -1.16 11.66
CA SER A 205 21.01 -2.32 12.51
C SER A 205 21.85 -2.33 13.81
N VAL A 206 21.67 -1.28 14.62
CA VAL A 206 22.34 -1.11 15.90
C VAL A 206 21.32 -0.92 17.01
N PHE A 207 21.63 -1.38 18.22
CA PHE A 207 20.84 -1.09 19.40
C PHE A 207 21.49 0.04 20.19
N THR A 208 20.73 1.10 20.47
CA THR A 208 21.15 2.14 21.40
C THR A 208 20.47 1.92 22.73
N VAL A 209 21.26 1.72 23.77
CA VAL A 209 20.79 1.65 25.16
C VAL A 209 21.18 2.95 25.86
N ALA A 210 20.21 3.65 26.43
CA ALA A 210 20.44 4.87 27.21
C ALA A 210 19.95 4.67 28.65
N LEU A 211 20.81 5.06 29.62
CA LEU A 211 20.45 5.14 31.04
C LEU A 211 20.06 6.57 31.35
N PHE A 212 18.84 6.78 31.77
CA PHE A 212 18.33 8.09 32.20
C PHE A 212 18.48 8.27 33.70
N LYS A 213 18.63 9.52 34.15
CA LYS A 213 18.75 9.88 35.57
C LYS A 213 17.45 9.64 36.34
N ASP A 214 16.34 9.85 35.69
CA ASP A 214 15.00 9.71 36.23
C ASP A 214 14.00 9.30 35.17
N ASP A 215 12.75 9.05 35.56
CA ASP A 215 11.67 8.63 34.67
C ASP A 215 11.19 9.74 33.72
N ALA A 216 11.64 10.99 33.88
CA ALA A 216 11.30 12.09 32.98
C ALA A 216 12.01 11.98 31.61
N GLY A 217 13.09 11.17 31.52
CA GLY A 217 13.73 10.84 30.26
C GLY A 217 14.47 11.99 29.58
N VAL A 218 14.88 13.02 30.35
CA VAL A 218 15.55 14.20 29.81
C VAL A 218 17.07 14.11 29.94
N ASP A 219 17.55 13.71 31.13
CA ASP A 219 18.98 13.64 31.45
C ASP A 219 19.53 12.24 31.21
N ILE A 220 20.42 12.05 30.22
CA ILE A 220 21.09 10.79 29.94
C ILE A 220 22.37 10.70 30.78
N ILE A 221 22.48 9.66 31.62
CA ILE A 221 23.68 9.37 32.42
C ILE A 221 24.70 8.62 31.60
N ASP A 222 24.24 7.63 30.79
CA ASP A 222 25.10 6.79 29.96
C ASP A 222 24.38 6.36 28.69
N ARG A 223 25.14 6.19 27.62
CA ARG A 223 24.62 5.72 26.31
C ARG A 223 25.61 4.75 25.71
N LYS A 224 25.11 3.59 25.28
CA LYS A 224 25.91 2.57 24.60
C LYS A 224 25.21 2.15 23.29
N GLU A 225 25.98 2.09 22.22
CA GLU A 225 25.59 1.43 20.99
C GLU A 225 26.13 0.01 20.95
N ILE A 226 25.29 -0.96 20.60
CA ILE A 226 25.61 -2.37 20.47
C ILE A 226 25.39 -2.75 19.01
N GLU A 227 26.44 -3.21 18.36
CA GLU A 227 26.44 -3.73 16.98
C GLU A 227 26.10 -5.22 16.95
#